data_04bc518999ebe1d77afc7fe861dbc216
#
_entry.id   04bc518999ebe1d77afc7fe861dbc216
#
_cell.length_a   1.000
_cell.length_b   1.000
_cell.length_c   1.000
_cell.angle_alpha   90.00
_cell.angle_beta   90.00
_cell.angle_gamma   90.00
#
_symmetry.space_group_name_H-M   'P 1'
#
loop_
_entity.id
_entity.type
_entity.pdbx_description
1 polymer ?
#
loop_
_entity_poly.entity_id
_entity_poly.type
_entity_poly.pdbx_seq_one_letter_code
_entity_poly.pdbx_strand_id
1 'polypeptide(L)'
;MGISERMGDVLGQAVESKLLREVTEHPVKVTHLAIIMDGNRRFAWKSKLATGLGHRIGKQKLETVLDWVLELEIPWFTVYALSTENLNRPQEELDLLFKLYIEGLRDIADDERIHANEVKVQIIGRRELLPEDVNEAIDYAESRTADYDKYVFTVCLAYGSREEMLNAIQSIAAEHAAGDLPLESIDENAVSSRLYTGEMPDPDLVIRTSGEER
;
A
#
# COMPACT_ATOMS: atom_id res chain seq x y z
N MET A 1 0.74 24.36 28.89
CA MET A 1 0.51 24.77 27.50
C MET A 1 0.42 26.29 27.44
N GLY A 2 1.42 26.93 26.85
CA GLY A 2 1.51 28.41 26.79
C GLY A 2 0.59 28.99 25.73
N ILE A 3 0.28 30.27 25.84
CA ILE A 3 -0.54 31.01 24.84
C ILE A 3 0.07 30.91 23.44
N SER A 4 1.41 30.88 23.34
CA SER A 4 2.16 30.73 22.08
C SER A 4 1.95 29.36 21.40
N GLU A 5 1.87 28.26 22.16
CA GLU A 5 1.59 26.91 21.63
C GLU A 5 0.14 26.85 21.09
N ARG A 6 -0.84 27.38 21.83
CA ARG A 6 -2.24 27.41 21.39
C ARG A 6 -2.45 28.26 20.13
N MET A 7 -1.72 29.36 19.99
CA MET A 7 -1.75 30.19 18.77
C MET A 7 -1.13 29.47 17.58
N GLY A 8 -0.03 28.73 17.80
CA GLY A 8 0.59 27.89 16.77
C GLY A 8 -0.35 26.80 16.28
N ASP A 9 -1.04 26.11 17.18
CA ASP A 9 -2.01 25.05 16.86
C ASP A 9 -3.22 25.60 16.08
N VAL A 10 -3.77 26.77 16.48
CA VAL A 10 -4.91 27.39 15.79
C VAL A 10 -4.53 27.85 14.37
N LEU A 11 -3.34 28.44 14.22
CA LEU A 11 -2.81 28.83 12.90
C LEU A 11 -2.54 27.60 12.02
N GLY A 12 -2.00 26.54 12.61
CA GLY A 12 -1.78 25.26 11.92
C GLY A 12 -3.08 24.67 11.39
N GLN A 13 -4.11 24.57 12.22
CA GLN A 13 -5.43 24.07 11.83
C GLN A 13 -6.10 24.93 10.77
N ALA A 14 -5.96 26.26 10.83
CA ALA A 14 -6.52 27.16 9.82
C ALA A 14 -5.84 27.00 8.47
N VAL A 15 -4.51 26.80 8.44
CA VAL A 15 -3.75 26.53 7.21
C VAL A 15 -4.12 25.15 6.64
N GLU A 16 -4.21 24.14 7.48
CA GLU A 16 -4.59 22.77 7.09
C GLU A 16 -6.00 22.75 6.48
N SER A 17 -6.98 23.36 7.14
CA SER A 17 -8.36 23.47 6.62
C SER A 17 -8.44 24.24 5.30
N LYS A 18 -7.59 25.26 5.11
CA LYS A 18 -7.52 26.00 3.84
C LYS A 18 -6.93 25.13 2.74
N LEU A 19 -5.80 24.43 3.01
CA LEU A 19 -5.15 23.54 2.04
C LEU A 19 -6.07 22.37 1.66
N LEU A 20 -6.73 21.76 2.64
CA LEU A 20 -7.70 20.70 2.40
C LEU A 20 -8.78 21.15 1.44
N ARG A 21 -9.37 22.33 1.67
CA ARG A 21 -10.38 22.89 0.78
C ARG A 21 -9.83 23.17 -0.63
N GLU A 22 -8.63 23.77 -0.74
CA GLU A 22 -7.99 24.02 -2.03
C GLU A 22 -7.76 22.73 -2.82
N VAL A 23 -7.36 21.64 -2.16
CA VAL A 23 -7.16 20.33 -2.79
C VAL A 23 -8.51 19.70 -3.17
N THR A 24 -9.51 19.73 -2.27
CA THR A 24 -10.83 19.14 -2.53
C THR A 24 -11.64 19.90 -3.57
N GLU A 25 -11.45 21.20 -3.73
CA GLU A 25 -12.11 22.03 -4.77
C GLU A 25 -11.31 22.08 -6.08
N HIS A 26 -10.08 21.56 -6.11
CA HIS A 26 -9.23 21.58 -7.31
C HIS A 26 -9.86 20.73 -8.43
N PRO A 27 -9.87 21.22 -9.70
CA PRO A 27 -10.46 20.48 -10.82
C PRO A 27 -9.70 19.19 -11.19
N VAL A 28 -8.40 19.14 -10.93
CA VAL A 28 -7.59 17.92 -11.11
C VAL A 28 -7.50 17.22 -9.75
N LYS A 29 -7.96 15.98 -9.69
CA LYS A 29 -7.95 15.13 -8.50
C LYS A 29 -6.88 14.06 -8.62
N VAL A 30 -6.27 13.72 -7.49
CA VAL A 30 -5.53 12.47 -7.36
C VAL A 30 -6.55 11.35 -7.21
N THR A 31 -6.53 10.39 -8.12
CA THR A 31 -7.43 9.23 -8.07
C THR A 31 -6.73 7.98 -7.56
N HIS A 32 -5.41 7.92 -7.68
CA HIS A 32 -4.60 6.83 -7.14
C HIS A 32 -3.33 7.37 -6.48
N LEU A 33 -3.24 7.22 -5.17
CA LEU A 33 -2.04 7.50 -4.38
C LEU A 33 -1.28 6.22 -4.11
N ALA A 34 0.02 6.19 -4.40
CA ALA A 34 0.91 5.11 -3.99
C ALA A 34 1.97 5.60 -2.99
N ILE A 35 2.26 4.82 -1.96
CA ILE A 35 3.29 5.13 -0.96
C ILE A 35 4.29 3.99 -0.85
N ILE A 36 5.57 4.32 -0.99
CA ILE A 36 6.68 3.42 -0.70
C ILE A 36 7.17 3.69 0.73
N MET A 37 6.91 2.76 1.63
CA MET A 37 7.26 2.86 3.07
C MET A 37 8.74 2.57 3.31
N ASP A 38 9.59 3.51 2.93
CA ASP A 38 11.04 3.39 3.13
C ASP A 38 11.52 4.16 4.36
N GLY A 39 12.65 3.73 4.91
CA GLY A 39 13.40 4.44 5.95
C GLY A 39 13.06 4.07 7.38
N ASN A 40 12.14 3.16 7.68
CA ASN A 40 11.78 2.75 9.06
C ASN A 40 13.00 2.27 9.86
N ARG A 41 13.93 1.50 9.25
CA ARG A 41 15.18 1.06 9.87
C ARG A 41 16.13 2.22 10.13
N ARG A 42 16.30 3.12 9.15
CA ARG A 42 17.16 4.32 9.27
C ARG A 42 16.63 5.27 10.35
N PHE A 43 15.31 5.43 10.40
CA PHE A 43 14.65 6.22 11.44
C PHE A 43 14.91 5.62 12.84
N ALA A 44 14.71 4.32 13.04
CA ALA A 44 14.97 3.64 14.28
C ALA A 44 16.44 3.84 14.71
N TRP A 45 17.40 3.61 13.80
CA TRP A 45 18.82 3.81 14.07
C TRP A 45 19.17 5.25 14.46
N LYS A 46 18.71 6.25 13.71
CA LYS A 46 18.93 7.67 14.01
C LYS A 46 18.31 8.08 15.35
N SER A 47 17.17 7.53 15.70
CA SER A 47 16.44 7.78 16.94
C SER A 47 16.90 6.91 18.11
N LYS A 48 17.93 6.06 17.92
CA LYS A 48 18.42 5.09 18.91
C LYS A 48 17.33 4.15 19.45
N LEU A 49 16.40 3.76 18.57
CA LEU A 49 15.31 2.85 18.87
C LEU A 49 15.61 1.45 18.29
N ALA A 50 14.97 0.43 18.85
CA ALA A 50 14.97 -0.91 18.25
C ALA A 50 14.31 -0.88 16.86
N THR A 51 14.80 -1.69 15.91
CA THR A 51 14.29 -1.74 14.53
C THR A 51 12.78 -2.02 14.48
N GLY A 52 12.29 -2.95 15.29
CA GLY A 52 10.87 -3.26 15.38
C GLY A 52 9.98 -2.08 15.80
N LEU A 53 10.49 -1.17 16.65
CA LEU A 53 9.77 0.04 17.04
C LEU A 53 9.66 1.03 15.85
N GLY A 54 10.70 1.12 15.02
CA GLY A 54 10.65 1.92 13.79
C GLY A 54 9.57 1.43 12.82
N HIS A 55 9.43 0.12 12.66
CA HIS A 55 8.36 -0.48 11.83
C HIS A 55 6.96 -0.21 12.41
N ARG A 56 6.81 -0.31 13.75
CA ARG A 56 5.53 -0.01 14.42
C ARG A 56 5.11 1.46 14.29
N ILE A 57 6.06 2.39 14.39
CA ILE A 57 5.80 3.83 14.16
C ILE A 57 5.40 4.05 12.70
N GLY A 58 6.03 3.33 11.74
CA GLY A 58 5.63 3.35 10.35
C GLY A 58 4.19 2.88 10.14
N LYS A 59 3.75 1.78 10.79
CA LYS A 59 2.35 1.31 10.77
C LYS A 59 1.39 2.40 11.26
N GLN A 60 1.67 3.01 12.42
CA GLN A 60 0.83 4.09 12.96
C GLN A 60 0.72 5.30 12.02
N LYS A 61 1.83 5.63 11.33
CA LYS A 61 1.80 6.70 10.32
C LYS A 61 0.93 6.32 9.13
N LEU A 62 0.96 5.05 8.70
CA LEU A 62 0.10 4.56 7.63
C LEU A 62 -1.39 4.67 7.98
N GLU A 63 -1.76 4.36 9.23
CA GLU A 63 -3.14 4.53 9.72
C GLU A 63 -3.60 6.00 9.59
N THR A 64 -2.73 6.95 9.97
CA THR A 64 -2.99 8.39 9.79
C THR A 64 -3.16 8.78 8.31
N VAL A 65 -2.34 8.19 7.43
CA VAL A 65 -2.43 8.45 5.98
C VAL A 65 -3.73 7.89 5.40
N LEU A 66 -4.18 6.73 5.88
CA LEU A 66 -5.46 6.16 5.48
C LEU A 66 -6.63 7.11 5.81
N ASP A 67 -6.61 7.75 6.99
CA ASP A 67 -7.61 8.78 7.33
C ASP A 67 -7.60 9.92 6.30
N TRP A 68 -6.42 10.42 5.93
CA TRP A 68 -6.31 11.49 4.92
C TRP A 68 -6.77 11.05 3.53
N VAL A 69 -6.48 9.82 3.14
CA VAL A 69 -6.93 9.24 1.86
C VAL A 69 -8.46 9.22 1.79
N LEU A 70 -9.11 8.80 2.88
CA LEU A 70 -10.57 8.78 2.98
C LEU A 70 -11.17 10.19 3.03
N GLU A 71 -10.55 11.12 3.77
CA GLU A 71 -10.98 12.54 3.85
C GLU A 71 -10.85 13.26 2.50
N LEU A 72 -9.81 12.95 1.73
CA LEU A 72 -9.57 13.49 0.38
C LEU A 72 -10.35 12.75 -0.71
N GLU A 73 -11.12 11.73 -0.35
CA GLU A 73 -11.91 10.90 -1.26
C GLU A 73 -11.07 10.29 -2.41
N ILE A 74 -9.83 9.83 -2.11
CA ILE A 74 -8.95 9.19 -3.07
C ILE A 74 -9.37 7.72 -3.21
N PRO A 75 -9.92 7.28 -4.37
CA PRO A 75 -10.51 5.95 -4.50
C PRO A 75 -9.50 4.81 -4.46
N TRP A 76 -8.24 5.04 -4.88
CA TRP A 76 -7.22 4.01 -4.91
C TRP A 76 -6.02 4.40 -4.05
N PHE A 77 -5.67 3.52 -3.12
CA PHE A 77 -4.50 3.71 -2.26
C PHE A 77 -3.63 2.46 -2.25
N THR A 78 -2.38 2.59 -2.70
CA THR A 78 -1.41 1.49 -2.75
C THR A 78 -0.24 1.74 -1.82
N VAL A 79 0.12 0.73 -1.03
CA VAL A 79 1.26 0.78 -0.12
C VAL A 79 2.26 -0.31 -0.44
N TYR A 80 3.48 0.09 -0.78
CA TYR A 80 4.60 -0.83 -0.96
C TYR A 80 5.23 -1.10 0.40
N ALA A 81 4.94 -2.26 0.99
CA ALA A 81 5.32 -2.59 2.37
C ALA A 81 6.50 -3.55 2.46
N LEU A 82 6.58 -4.59 1.60
CA LEU A 82 7.65 -5.58 1.61
C LEU A 82 8.05 -5.98 0.19
N SER A 83 9.32 -5.75 -0.17
CA SER A 83 9.85 -6.26 -1.44
C SER A 83 10.32 -7.72 -1.32
N THR A 84 10.45 -8.42 -2.46
CA THR A 84 11.06 -9.77 -2.50
C THR A 84 12.48 -9.75 -1.97
N GLU A 85 13.27 -8.70 -2.23
CA GLU A 85 14.63 -8.57 -1.70
C GLU A 85 14.66 -8.42 -0.17
N ASN A 86 13.60 -7.87 0.42
CA ASN A 86 13.50 -7.73 1.89
C ASN A 86 13.36 -9.06 2.60
N LEU A 87 12.98 -10.14 1.91
CA LEU A 87 12.94 -11.50 2.47
C LEU A 87 14.34 -12.05 2.78
N ASN A 88 15.41 -11.39 2.29
CA ASN A 88 16.78 -11.72 2.65
C ASN A 88 17.25 -11.06 3.97
N ARG A 89 16.37 -10.38 4.69
CA ARG A 89 16.70 -9.79 6.01
C ARG A 89 16.91 -10.87 7.06
N PRO A 90 17.61 -10.54 8.19
CA PRO A 90 17.74 -11.47 9.31
C PRO A 90 16.37 -11.99 9.77
N GLN A 91 16.31 -13.28 10.11
CA GLN A 91 15.07 -13.95 10.48
C GLN A 91 14.34 -13.25 11.63
N GLU A 92 15.06 -12.79 12.65
CA GLU A 92 14.49 -12.03 13.77
C GLU A 92 13.73 -10.76 13.32
N GLU A 93 14.25 -10.06 12.29
CA GLU A 93 13.57 -8.88 11.73
C GLU A 93 12.34 -9.30 10.92
N LEU A 94 12.43 -10.39 10.14
CA LEU A 94 11.30 -10.92 9.38
C LEU A 94 10.16 -11.37 10.30
N ASP A 95 10.47 -12.07 11.39
CA ASP A 95 9.48 -12.53 12.37
C ASP A 95 8.71 -11.35 13.00
N LEU A 96 9.43 -10.25 13.28
CA LEU A 96 8.81 -9.02 13.77
C LEU A 96 7.92 -8.34 12.71
N LEU A 97 8.36 -8.31 11.46
CA LEU A 97 7.59 -7.77 10.34
C LEU A 97 6.33 -8.59 10.08
N PHE A 98 6.45 -9.93 10.02
CA PHE A 98 5.31 -10.80 9.79
C PHE A 98 4.26 -10.68 10.89
N LYS A 99 4.67 -10.60 12.15
CA LYS A 99 3.74 -10.30 13.25
C LYS A 99 3.03 -8.97 13.06
N LEU A 100 3.76 -7.93 12.63
CA LEU A 100 3.21 -6.60 12.40
C LEU A 100 2.20 -6.61 11.22
N TYR A 101 2.46 -7.39 10.16
CA TYR A 101 1.54 -7.56 9.04
C TYR A 101 0.29 -8.32 9.46
N ILE A 102 0.41 -9.42 10.21
CA ILE A 102 -0.74 -10.18 10.75
C ILE A 102 -1.61 -9.27 11.62
N GLU A 103 -1.01 -8.55 12.58
CA GLU A 103 -1.72 -7.58 13.42
C GLU A 103 -2.38 -6.49 12.56
N GLY A 104 -1.66 -5.90 11.61
CA GLY A 104 -2.19 -4.83 10.75
C GLY A 104 -3.32 -5.28 9.84
N LEU A 105 -3.23 -6.46 9.24
CA LEU A 105 -4.27 -7.01 8.37
C LEU A 105 -5.56 -7.32 9.15
N ARG A 106 -5.43 -7.86 10.35
CA ARG A 106 -6.59 -8.11 11.23
C ARG A 106 -7.21 -6.81 11.73
N ASP A 107 -6.37 -5.84 12.18
CA ASP A 107 -6.86 -4.53 12.61
C ASP A 107 -7.67 -3.85 11.50
N ILE A 108 -7.14 -3.84 10.26
CA ILE A 108 -7.83 -3.25 9.10
C ILE A 108 -9.12 -4.01 8.76
N ALA A 109 -9.10 -5.34 8.81
CA ALA A 109 -10.26 -6.18 8.52
C ALA A 109 -11.46 -5.93 9.46
N ASP A 110 -11.20 -5.49 10.68
CA ASP A 110 -12.21 -5.24 11.71
C ASP A 110 -12.41 -3.74 12.00
N ASP A 111 -11.72 -2.84 11.29
CA ASP A 111 -11.81 -1.39 11.48
C ASP A 111 -13.15 -0.84 10.97
N GLU A 112 -13.89 -0.17 11.85
CA GLU A 112 -15.19 0.44 11.52
C GLU A 112 -15.09 1.44 10.35
N ARG A 113 -13.96 2.13 10.18
CA ARG A 113 -13.72 3.08 9.08
C ARG A 113 -13.68 2.37 7.73
N ILE A 114 -13.07 1.17 7.68
CA ILE A 114 -12.99 0.33 6.48
C ILE A 114 -14.40 -0.06 6.04
N HIS A 115 -15.21 -0.55 6.97
CA HIS A 115 -16.57 -0.98 6.68
C HIS A 115 -17.51 0.19 6.37
N ALA A 116 -17.44 1.29 7.12
CA ALA A 116 -18.28 2.47 6.91
C ALA A 116 -18.01 3.17 5.56
N ASN A 117 -16.78 3.08 5.06
CA ASN A 117 -16.38 3.65 3.77
C ASN A 117 -16.39 2.64 2.62
N GLU A 118 -16.75 1.38 2.85
CA GLU A 118 -16.78 0.32 1.84
C GLU A 118 -15.40 0.16 1.14
N VAL A 119 -14.33 0.07 1.95
CA VAL A 119 -12.95 -0.08 1.47
C VAL A 119 -12.65 -1.55 1.21
N LYS A 120 -12.43 -1.93 -0.04
CA LYS A 120 -11.90 -3.24 -0.41
C LYS A 120 -10.41 -3.30 -0.09
N VAL A 121 -10.01 -4.30 0.68
CA VAL A 121 -8.60 -4.58 0.98
C VAL A 121 -8.12 -5.69 0.06
N GLN A 122 -6.99 -5.49 -0.61
CA GLN A 122 -6.37 -6.49 -1.46
C GLN A 122 -4.86 -6.51 -1.26
N ILE A 123 -4.29 -7.70 -1.33
CA ILE A 123 -2.86 -7.90 -1.17
C ILE A 123 -2.27 -8.48 -2.45
N ILE A 124 -1.26 -7.80 -3.00
CA ILE A 124 -0.57 -8.23 -4.22
C ILE A 124 0.88 -8.59 -3.92
N GLY A 125 1.41 -9.54 -4.67
CA GLY A 125 2.78 -10.04 -4.57
C GLY A 125 2.83 -11.56 -4.49
N ARG A 126 3.99 -12.08 -4.12
CA ARG A 126 4.28 -13.50 -4.13
C ARG A 126 3.89 -14.16 -2.80
N ARG A 127 2.62 -14.51 -2.66
CA ARG A 127 2.03 -15.10 -1.45
C ARG A 127 2.72 -16.41 -1.03
N GLU A 128 3.23 -17.17 -2.00
CA GLU A 128 3.95 -18.43 -1.77
C GLU A 128 5.29 -18.24 -1.04
N LEU A 129 5.81 -17.01 -0.96
CA LEU A 129 7.02 -16.67 -0.20
C LEU A 129 6.73 -16.22 1.23
N LEU A 130 5.45 -16.07 1.59
CA LEU A 130 5.01 -15.64 2.91
C LEU A 130 4.68 -16.85 3.80
N PRO A 131 4.88 -16.76 5.11
CA PRO A 131 4.44 -17.77 6.06
C PRO A 131 2.91 -17.99 6.01
N GLU A 132 2.48 -19.17 6.41
CA GLU A 132 1.05 -19.55 6.35
C GLU A 132 0.16 -18.66 7.22
N ASP A 133 0.60 -18.29 8.41
CA ASP A 133 -0.14 -17.42 9.32
C ASP A 133 -0.32 -15.98 8.76
N VAL A 134 0.63 -15.51 7.93
CA VAL A 134 0.48 -14.26 7.17
C VAL A 134 -0.57 -14.43 6.07
N ASN A 135 -0.55 -15.55 5.34
CA ASN A 135 -1.53 -15.84 4.29
C ASN A 135 -2.95 -15.99 4.88
N GLU A 136 -3.11 -16.63 6.04
CA GLU A 136 -4.38 -16.69 6.75
C GLU A 136 -4.91 -15.30 7.13
N ALA A 137 -4.03 -14.38 7.57
CA ALA A 137 -4.41 -13.00 7.87
C ALA A 137 -4.79 -12.21 6.61
N ILE A 138 -4.14 -12.48 5.47
CA ILE A 138 -4.49 -11.92 4.16
C ILE A 138 -5.89 -12.40 3.77
N ASP A 139 -6.13 -13.70 3.78
CA ASP A 139 -7.43 -14.29 3.42
C ASP A 139 -8.55 -13.76 4.31
N TYR A 140 -8.27 -13.56 5.60
CA TYR A 140 -9.22 -12.95 6.53
C TYR A 140 -9.56 -11.52 6.09
N ALA A 141 -8.56 -10.66 5.84
CA ALA A 141 -8.80 -9.27 5.48
C ALA A 141 -9.53 -9.13 4.13
N GLU A 142 -9.11 -9.89 3.12
CA GLU A 142 -9.71 -9.88 1.79
C GLU A 142 -11.16 -10.39 1.83
N SER A 143 -11.43 -11.49 2.55
CA SER A 143 -12.79 -12.04 2.66
C SER A 143 -13.77 -11.11 3.38
N ARG A 144 -13.29 -10.37 4.41
CA ARG A 144 -14.10 -9.41 5.18
C ARG A 144 -14.53 -8.19 4.39
N THR A 145 -13.82 -7.88 3.29
CA THR A 145 -14.02 -6.68 2.48
C THR A 145 -14.29 -6.98 1.01
N ALA A 146 -14.54 -8.25 0.68
CA ALA A 146 -14.68 -8.74 -0.70
C ALA A 146 -15.80 -8.05 -1.49
N ASP A 147 -16.91 -7.73 -0.82
CA ASP A 147 -18.10 -7.13 -1.45
C ASP A 147 -18.03 -5.61 -1.58
N TYR A 148 -16.93 -4.98 -1.15
CA TYR A 148 -16.73 -3.54 -1.24
C TYR A 148 -16.06 -3.15 -2.54
N ASP A 149 -16.42 -1.97 -3.07
CA ASP A 149 -15.91 -1.45 -4.34
C ASP A 149 -15.73 0.08 -4.41
N LYS A 150 -16.11 0.79 -3.33
CA LYS A 150 -16.06 2.26 -3.32
C LYS A 150 -14.65 2.80 -3.22
N TYR A 151 -13.82 2.21 -2.37
CA TYR A 151 -12.39 2.47 -2.23
C TYR A 151 -11.63 1.17 -2.29
N VAL A 152 -10.38 1.23 -2.78
CA VAL A 152 -9.50 0.07 -2.83
C VAL A 152 -8.19 0.39 -2.12
N PHE A 153 -7.88 -0.38 -1.09
CA PHE A 153 -6.61 -0.33 -0.38
C PHE A 153 -5.75 -1.54 -0.72
N THR A 154 -4.68 -1.30 -1.47
CA THR A 154 -3.76 -2.34 -1.95
C THR A 154 -2.47 -2.35 -1.13
N VAL A 155 -2.07 -3.50 -0.62
CA VAL A 155 -0.79 -3.68 0.06
C VAL A 155 0.11 -4.63 -0.72
N CYS A 156 1.29 -4.15 -1.11
CA CYS A 156 2.29 -4.97 -1.80
C CYS A 156 3.15 -5.70 -0.76
N LEU A 157 2.97 -7.03 -0.64
CA LEU A 157 3.75 -7.92 0.24
C LEU A 157 4.52 -8.95 -0.57
N ALA A 158 5.82 -9.08 -0.29
CA ALA A 158 6.72 -9.91 -1.10
C ALA A 158 6.60 -9.60 -2.60
N TYR A 159 6.47 -8.31 -2.91
CA TYR A 159 6.26 -7.83 -4.27
C TYR A 159 7.60 -7.48 -4.94
N GLY A 160 7.74 -7.83 -6.20
CA GLY A 160 8.85 -7.48 -7.05
C GLY A 160 8.37 -7.21 -8.48
N SER A 161 8.63 -6.00 -9.00
CA SER A 161 8.17 -5.63 -10.35
C SER A 161 8.78 -6.48 -11.47
N ARG A 162 10.01 -6.98 -11.29
CA ARG A 162 10.66 -7.87 -12.27
C ARG A 162 10.00 -9.25 -12.29
N GLU A 163 9.67 -9.79 -11.14
CA GLU A 163 8.97 -11.06 -10.99
C GLU A 163 7.55 -10.96 -11.56
N GLU A 164 6.86 -9.88 -11.29
CA GLU A 164 5.53 -9.62 -11.84
C GLU A 164 5.56 -9.57 -13.37
N MET A 165 6.50 -8.82 -13.95
CA MET A 165 6.69 -8.79 -15.42
C MET A 165 7.02 -10.18 -16.00
N LEU A 166 7.86 -10.96 -15.32
CA LEU A 166 8.18 -12.32 -15.76
C LEU A 166 6.95 -13.23 -15.74
N ASN A 167 6.10 -13.12 -14.71
CA ASN A 167 4.85 -13.88 -14.65
C ASN A 167 3.90 -13.49 -15.79
N ALA A 168 3.76 -12.20 -16.07
CA ALA A 168 2.95 -11.72 -17.20
C ALA A 168 3.48 -12.24 -18.53
N ILE A 169 4.80 -12.19 -18.76
CA ILE A 169 5.44 -12.72 -19.97
C ILE A 169 5.23 -14.24 -20.11
N GLN A 170 5.35 -14.99 -19.01
CA GLN A 170 5.14 -16.43 -19.01
C GLN A 170 3.69 -16.80 -19.32
N SER A 171 2.71 -16.05 -18.78
CA SER A 171 1.29 -16.21 -19.09
C SER A 171 1.04 -15.98 -20.58
N ILE A 172 1.53 -14.87 -21.13
CA ILE A 172 1.42 -14.53 -22.55
C ILE A 172 2.02 -15.64 -23.43
N ALA A 173 3.22 -16.11 -23.08
CA ALA A 173 3.90 -17.16 -23.84
C ALA A 173 3.12 -18.50 -23.81
N ALA A 174 2.55 -18.85 -22.66
CA ALA A 174 1.74 -20.07 -22.52
C ALA A 174 0.44 -19.98 -23.33
N GLU A 175 -0.28 -18.86 -23.26
CA GLU A 175 -1.51 -18.63 -24.02
C GLU A 175 -1.24 -18.59 -25.53
N HIS A 176 -0.13 -17.97 -25.96
CA HIS A 176 0.28 -17.99 -27.36
C HIS A 176 0.59 -19.41 -27.84
N ALA A 177 1.32 -20.19 -27.05
CA ALA A 177 1.63 -21.58 -27.39
C ALA A 177 0.41 -22.49 -27.42
N ALA A 178 -0.62 -22.18 -26.64
CA ALA A 178 -1.93 -22.88 -26.67
C ALA A 178 -2.80 -22.47 -27.89
N GLY A 179 -2.45 -21.35 -28.53
CA GLY A 179 -3.24 -20.78 -29.65
C GLY A 179 -4.37 -19.85 -29.23
N ASP A 180 -4.44 -19.54 -27.91
CA ASP A 180 -5.48 -18.68 -27.33
C ASP A 180 -5.17 -17.18 -27.50
N LEU A 181 -3.89 -16.81 -27.68
CA LEU A 181 -3.44 -15.43 -27.89
C LEU A 181 -2.60 -15.33 -29.16
N PRO A 182 -3.13 -14.76 -30.30
CA PRO A 182 -2.35 -14.48 -31.49
C PRO A 182 -1.21 -13.49 -31.22
N LEU A 183 -0.09 -13.63 -31.94
CA LEU A 183 1.09 -12.76 -31.75
C LEU A 183 0.76 -11.27 -31.95
N GLU A 184 -0.07 -10.97 -32.93
CA GLU A 184 -0.55 -9.62 -33.25
C GLU A 184 -1.45 -9.00 -32.20
N SER A 185 -1.97 -9.80 -31.27
CA SER A 185 -2.78 -9.35 -30.12
C SER A 185 -1.96 -9.11 -28.85
N ILE A 186 -0.63 -9.32 -28.91
CA ILE A 186 0.28 -9.02 -27.80
C ILE A 186 0.62 -7.54 -27.87
N ASP A 187 -0.19 -6.74 -27.21
CA ASP A 187 -0.07 -5.28 -27.08
C ASP A 187 0.14 -4.87 -25.60
N GLU A 188 0.13 -3.57 -25.33
CA GLU A 188 0.26 -3.01 -23.98
C GLU A 188 -0.86 -3.52 -23.05
N ASN A 189 -2.08 -3.63 -23.55
CA ASN A 189 -3.21 -4.12 -22.78
C ASN A 189 -3.06 -5.62 -22.45
N ALA A 190 -2.53 -6.41 -23.38
CA ALA A 190 -2.24 -7.82 -23.14
C ALA A 190 -1.21 -8.01 -22.02
N VAL A 191 -0.23 -7.10 -21.87
CA VAL A 191 0.73 -7.10 -20.76
C VAL A 191 0.05 -6.61 -19.48
N SER A 192 -0.56 -5.44 -19.52
CA SER A 192 -1.14 -4.77 -18.32
C SER A 192 -2.19 -5.64 -17.65
N SER A 193 -3.06 -6.31 -18.40
CA SER A 193 -4.12 -7.17 -17.86
C SER A 193 -3.60 -8.43 -17.13
N ARG A 194 -2.30 -8.75 -17.25
CA ARG A 194 -1.65 -9.89 -16.58
C ARG A 194 -0.73 -9.47 -15.44
N LEU A 195 -0.64 -8.17 -15.15
CA LEU A 195 -0.01 -7.67 -13.95
C LEU A 195 -0.95 -7.84 -12.75
N TYR A 196 -0.41 -7.92 -11.54
CA TYR A 196 -1.21 -7.92 -10.29
C TYR A 196 -2.08 -6.67 -10.17
N THR A 197 -1.67 -5.58 -10.84
CA THR A 197 -2.34 -4.28 -10.87
C THR A 197 -3.23 -4.10 -12.09
N GLY A 198 -3.47 -5.15 -12.89
CA GLY A 198 -4.13 -5.06 -14.20
C GLY A 198 -5.55 -4.49 -14.20
N GLU A 199 -6.24 -4.56 -13.06
CA GLU A 199 -7.59 -3.97 -12.87
C GLU A 199 -7.56 -2.59 -12.22
N MET A 200 -6.35 -2.07 -11.89
CA MET A 200 -6.18 -0.81 -11.19
C MET A 200 -5.71 0.29 -12.14
N PRO A 201 -6.12 1.55 -11.94
CA PRO A 201 -5.51 2.67 -12.65
C PRO A 201 -4.06 2.84 -12.22
N ASP A 202 -3.22 3.42 -13.08
CA ASP A 202 -1.86 3.81 -12.70
C ASP A 202 -1.90 4.87 -11.59
N PRO A 203 -0.89 4.89 -10.66
CA PRO A 203 -0.81 5.93 -9.65
C PRO A 203 -0.58 7.32 -10.25
N ASP A 204 -1.44 8.28 -9.91
CA ASP A 204 -1.25 9.70 -10.25
C ASP A 204 -0.14 10.34 -9.42
N LEU A 205 0.05 9.85 -8.19
CA LEU A 205 1.04 10.35 -7.24
C LEU A 205 1.72 9.19 -6.51
N VAL A 206 3.06 9.18 -6.58
CA VAL A 206 3.88 8.22 -5.83
C VAL A 206 4.72 8.98 -4.81
N ILE A 207 4.56 8.66 -3.53
CA ILE A 207 5.35 9.23 -2.43
C ILE A 207 6.28 8.15 -1.89
N ARG A 208 7.58 8.44 -1.89
CA ARG A 208 8.56 7.61 -1.20
C ARG A 208 9.11 8.33 0.01
N THR A 209 8.96 7.72 1.19
CA THR A 209 9.50 8.26 2.43
C THR A 209 11.03 8.15 2.47
N SER A 210 11.70 8.91 3.37
CA SER A 210 13.16 8.80 3.61
C SER A 210 14.07 9.53 2.62
N GLY A 211 13.54 10.37 1.69
CA GLY A 211 14.34 11.19 0.78
C GLY A 211 15.10 10.42 -0.30
N GLU A 212 14.65 9.21 -0.64
CA GLU A 212 15.17 8.46 -1.78
C GLU A 212 14.43 8.87 -3.06
N GLU A 213 15.20 9.20 -4.11
CA GLU A 213 14.67 9.70 -5.40
C GLU A 213 14.78 8.65 -6.53
N ARG A 214 14.94 7.39 -6.20
CA ARG A 214 15.13 6.30 -7.17
C ARG A 214 13.85 5.52 -7.36
#